data_8206879acc53d3af0dab3e0b675d818b
#
_entry.id   8206879acc53d3af0dab3e0b675d818b
#
_cell.length_a   1.000
_cell.length_b   1.000
_cell.length_c   1.000
_cell.angle_alpha   90.00
_cell.angle_beta   90.00
_cell.angle_gamma   90.00
#
_symmetry.space_group_name_H-M   'P 1'
#
loop_
_entity.id
_entity.type
_entity.pdbx_description
1 polymer ?
#
loop_
_entity_poly.entity_id
_entity_poly.type
_entity_poly.pdbx_seq_one_letter_code
_entity_poly.pdbx_strand_id
1 'polypeptide(L)'
;MKEYIIAQNQNIMRYHDFPGKETPILFIHGLGCAGSFDYPEVAAQAELVGHRRILIDLLGSGFSDKPDDFSYTVKDHVDYLYGFVYELNLQSFIIFAHSLGGPIGIELAKRCGDQVTALVLSESNLDPSSV
;
A
#
# COMPACT_ATOMS: atom_id res chain seq x y z
N MET A 1 3.14 -1.14 15.55
CA MET A 1 3.54 -0.90 14.15
C MET A 1 4.58 -1.95 13.76
N LYS A 2 4.38 -2.55 12.61
CA LYS A 2 5.25 -3.62 12.13
C LYS A 2 6.26 -3.09 11.12
N GLU A 3 7.30 -3.88 10.85
CA GLU A 3 8.39 -3.52 9.96
C GLU A 3 8.56 -4.57 8.88
N TYR A 4 8.70 -4.10 7.63
CA TYR A 4 9.07 -4.92 6.49
C TYR A 4 10.42 -4.46 5.96
N ILE A 5 11.41 -5.35 5.98
CA ILE A 5 12.75 -5.05 5.46
C ILE A 5 12.77 -5.35 3.98
N ILE A 6 13.01 -4.32 3.18
CA ILE A 6 13.02 -4.43 1.71
C ILE A 6 14.32 -5.10 1.28
N ALA A 7 14.20 -6.20 0.54
CA ALA A 7 15.37 -6.99 0.14
C ALA A 7 16.33 -6.20 -0.76
N GLN A 8 15.81 -5.35 -1.65
CA GLN A 8 16.63 -4.66 -2.65
C GLN A 8 17.58 -3.63 -2.05
N ASN A 9 17.21 -2.99 -0.93
CA ASN A 9 17.99 -1.86 -0.39
C ASN A 9 18.11 -1.86 1.12
N GLN A 10 17.53 -2.85 1.81
CA GLN A 10 17.55 -2.97 3.27
C GLN A 10 16.84 -1.83 4.02
N ASN A 11 16.12 -0.97 3.31
CA ASN A 11 15.28 0.03 3.95
C ASN A 11 14.06 -0.62 4.59
N ILE A 12 13.49 0.07 5.56
CA ILE A 12 12.37 -0.45 6.34
C ILE A 12 11.10 0.32 5.97
N MET A 13 10.09 -0.43 5.50
CA MET A 13 8.73 0.09 5.35
C MET A 13 7.94 -0.29 6.60
N ARG A 14 7.29 0.68 7.23
CA ARG A 14 6.49 0.44 8.42
C ARG A 14 5.01 0.43 8.08
N TYR A 15 4.26 -0.38 8.80
CA TYR A 15 2.84 -0.56 8.51
C TYR A 15 2.07 -1.02 9.74
N HIS A 16 0.76 -0.79 9.72
CA HIS A 16 -0.18 -1.39 10.67
C HIS A 16 -0.90 -2.54 9.99
N ASP A 17 -1.14 -3.59 10.75
CA ASP A 17 -1.85 -4.78 10.28
C ASP A 17 -2.93 -5.11 11.31
N PHE A 18 -4.15 -4.68 11.04
CA PHE A 18 -5.28 -4.92 11.92
C PHE A 18 -5.98 -6.22 11.52
N PRO A 19 -6.20 -7.13 12.47
CA PRO A 19 -6.74 -8.46 12.14
C PRO A 19 -8.18 -8.40 11.65
N GLY A 20 -8.56 -9.40 10.88
CA GLY A 20 -9.92 -9.62 10.41
C GLY A 20 -9.96 -10.91 9.61
N LYS A 21 -11.15 -11.51 9.52
CA LYS A 21 -11.34 -12.79 8.84
C LYS A 21 -11.75 -12.62 7.39
N GLU A 22 -12.32 -11.47 7.04
CA GLU A 22 -12.75 -11.19 5.68
C GLU A 22 -11.57 -10.75 4.82
N THR A 23 -11.79 -10.67 3.52
CA THR A 23 -10.75 -10.35 2.53
C THR A 23 -9.88 -9.17 2.98
N PRO A 24 -8.55 -9.31 2.99
CA PRO A 24 -7.65 -8.23 3.38
C PRO A 24 -7.78 -7.02 2.46
N ILE A 25 -7.63 -5.83 3.04
CA ILE A 25 -7.58 -4.57 2.29
C ILE A 25 -6.22 -3.93 2.52
N LEU A 26 -5.51 -3.68 1.43
CA LEU A 26 -4.23 -2.96 1.43
C LEU A 26 -4.51 -1.50 1.06
N PHE A 27 -4.17 -0.58 1.97
CA PHE A 27 -4.38 0.85 1.76
C PHE A 27 -3.07 1.50 1.31
N ILE A 28 -3.11 2.12 0.13
CA ILE A 28 -1.96 2.84 -0.46
C ILE A 28 -2.29 4.33 -0.50
N HIS A 29 -1.54 5.12 0.26
CA HIS A 29 -1.79 6.56 0.41
C HIS A 29 -1.21 7.38 -0.73
N GLY A 30 -1.60 8.66 -0.80
CA GLY A 30 -1.08 9.61 -1.76
C GLY A 30 0.24 10.25 -1.31
N LEU A 31 0.83 11.04 -2.22
CA LEU A 31 2.03 11.80 -1.94
C LEU A 31 1.75 12.84 -0.84
N GLY A 32 2.69 12.96 0.10
CA GLY A 32 2.54 13.88 1.24
C GLY A 32 1.62 13.35 2.33
N CYS A 33 1.12 12.13 2.18
CA CYS A 33 0.25 11.45 3.13
C CYS A 33 0.99 10.26 3.76
N ALA A 34 0.33 9.57 4.66
CA ALA A 34 0.86 8.36 5.25
C ALA A 34 -0.31 7.47 5.66
N GLY A 35 -0.21 6.16 5.40
CA GLY A 35 -1.25 5.22 5.77
C GLY A 35 -1.49 5.17 7.27
N SER A 36 -0.41 5.28 8.05
CA SER A 36 -0.49 5.28 9.50
C SER A 36 -1.22 6.49 10.08
N PHE A 37 -1.29 7.58 9.33
CA PHE A 37 -1.94 8.82 9.77
C PHE A 37 -3.32 8.99 9.15
N ASP A 38 -3.46 8.72 7.86
CA ASP A 38 -4.68 9.06 7.10
C ASP A 38 -5.77 8.00 7.20
N TYR A 39 -5.41 6.73 7.44
CA TYR A 39 -6.38 5.62 7.32
C TYR A 39 -6.86 4.96 8.61
N PRO A 40 -6.29 5.21 9.80
CA PRO A 40 -6.80 4.51 11.00
C PRO A 40 -8.28 4.74 11.24
N GLU A 41 -8.76 5.96 11.02
CA GLU A 41 -10.17 6.30 11.21
C GLU A 41 -11.06 5.59 10.18
N VAL A 42 -10.62 5.52 8.93
CA VAL A 42 -11.34 4.78 7.88
C VAL A 42 -11.34 3.29 8.20
N ALA A 43 -10.19 2.75 8.58
CA ALA A 43 -10.05 1.33 8.91
C ALA A 43 -10.90 0.91 10.12
N ALA A 44 -11.22 1.84 11.00
CA ALA A 44 -12.04 1.58 12.18
C ALA A 44 -13.54 1.63 11.91
N GLN A 45 -13.97 1.95 10.69
CA GLN A 45 -15.38 1.99 10.34
C GLN A 45 -16.03 0.61 10.49
N ALA A 46 -17.27 0.57 10.94
CA ALA A 46 -17.99 -0.68 11.22
C ALA A 46 -18.03 -1.60 9.98
N GLU A 47 -18.15 -1.04 8.79
CA GLU A 47 -18.22 -1.78 7.54
C GLU A 47 -16.91 -2.48 7.19
N LEU A 48 -15.79 -2.02 7.73
CA LEU A 48 -14.46 -2.53 7.39
C LEU A 48 -13.82 -3.37 8.49
N VAL A 49 -14.36 -3.33 9.70
CA VAL A 49 -13.75 -3.96 10.88
C VAL A 49 -13.60 -5.48 10.75
N GLY A 50 -14.47 -6.12 9.95
CA GLY A 50 -14.39 -7.56 9.69
C GLY A 50 -13.24 -7.93 8.77
N HIS A 51 -12.72 -7.00 7.99
CA HIS A 51 -11.60 -7.21 7.08
C HIS A 51 -10.26 -7.08 7.81
N ARG A 52 -9.28 -7.85 7.39
CA ARG A 52 -7.90 -7.56 7.72
C ARG A 52 -7.53 -6.26 7.00
N ARG A 53 -6.95 -5.31 7.73
CA ARG A 53 -6.67 -3.97 7.18
C ARG A 53 -5.19 -3.67 7.35
N ILE A 54 -4.51 -3.47 6.22
CA ILE A 54 -3.07 -3.27 6.16
C ILE A 54 -2.83 -1.84 5.69
N LEU A 55 -2.31 -1.00 6.57
CA LEU A 55 -2.08 0.42 6.36
C LEU A 55 -0.58 0.65 6.27
N ILE A 56 -0.09 0.86 5.06
CA ILE A 56 1.35 1.03 4.83
C ILE A 56 1.74 2.51 4.80
N ASP A 57 2.97 2.77 5.21
CA ASP A 57 3.66 4.03 4.92
C ASP A 57 4.66 3.73 3.81
N LEU A 58 4.44 4.27 2.62
CA LEU A 58 5.38 4.12 1.51
C LEU A 58 6.75 4.68 1.92
N LEU A 59 7.82 4.17 1.32
CA LEU A 59 9.15 4.78 1.50
C LEU A 59 9.06 6.28 1.23
N GLY A 60 9.71 7.05 2.08
CA GLY A 60 9.68 8.52 2.02
C GLY A 60 8.51 9.14 2.77
N SER A 61 7.62 8.35 3.36
CA SER A 61 6.42 8.85 4.02
C SER A 61 6.29 8.29 5.43
N GLY A 62 5.62 9.04 6.29
CA GLY A 62 5.25 8.61 7.64
C GLY A 62 6.43 8.09 8.45
N PHE A 63 6.27 6.91 9.00
CA PHE A 63 7.27 6.26 9.85
C PHE A 63 8.26 5.39 9.09
N SER A 64 8.06 5.21 7.77
CA SER A 64 8.97 4.43 6.94
C SER A 64 10.28 5.18 6.70
N ASP A 65 11.32 4.46 6.32
CA ASP A 65 12.60 5.06 5.97
C ASP A 65 12.46 6.05 4.81
N LYS A 66 13.33 7.04 4.77
CA LYS A 66 13.31 8.11 3.76
C LYS A 66 14.67 8.18 3.06
N PRO A 67 15.06 7.11 2.32
CA PRO A 67 16.37 7.09 1.70
C PRO A 67 16.49 8.12 0.58
N ASP A 68 17.65 8.81 0.52
CA ASP A 68 17.94 9.77 -0.52
C ASP A 68 18.25 9.09 -1.87
N ASP A 69 18.72 7.86 -1.82
CA ASP A 69 19.15 7.10 -3.01
C ASP A 69 18.06 6.22 -3.63
N PHE A 70 16.84 6.31 -3.11
CA PHE A 70 15.69 5.61 -3.72
C PHE A 70 15.09 6.50 -4.81
N SER A 71 14.66 5.92 -5.91
CA SER A 71 14.18 6.69 -7.07
C SER A 71 12.79 7.30 -6.88
N TYR A 72 11.98 6.72 -6.01
CA TYR A 72 10.58 7.12 -5.75
C TYR A 72 9.68 7.03 -6.99
N THR A 73 10.06 6.25 -7.99
CA THR A 73 9.20 5.99 -9.15
C THR A 73 8.09 5.01 -8.79
N VAL A 74 7.02 5.01 -9.58
CA VAL A 74 5.93 4.03 -9.44
C VAL A 74 6.50 2.61 -9.50
N LYS A 75 7.35 2.35 -10.50
CA LYS A 75 7.95 1.02 -10.67
C LYS A 75 8.71 0.56 -9.42
N ASP A 76 9.52 1.42 -8.84
CA ASP A 76 10.35 1.04 -7.70
C ASP A 76 9.51 0.86 -6.43
N HIS A 77 8.46 1.65 -6.23
CA HIS A 77 7.50 1.38 -5.18
C HIS A 77 6.81 0.04 -5.37
N VAL A 78 6.37 -0.28 -6.58
CA VAL A 78 5.69 -1.55 -6.87
C VAL A 78 6.62 -2.73 -6.65
N ASP A 79 7.90 -2.61 -6.99
CA ASP A 79 8.86 -3.69 -6.81
C ASP A 79 8.93 -4.17 -5.36
N TYR A 80 9.05 -3.25 -4.38
CA TYR A 80 9.12 -3.69 -3.00
C TYR A 80 7.73 -4.06 -2.44
N LEU A 81 6.66 -3.44 -2.93
CA LEU A 81 5.31 -3.80 -2.49
C LEU A 81 4.92 -5.20 -2.96
N TYR A 82 5.35 -5.60 -4.14
CA TYR A 82 5.14 -6.97 -4.62
C TYR A 82 5.80 -7.98 -3.67
N GLY A 83 7.03 -7.70 -3.24
CA GLY A 83 7.71 -8.53 -2.24
C GLY A 83 6.98 -8.54 -0.90
N PHE A 84 6.42 -7.41 -0.49
CA PHE A 84 5.64 -7.28 0.73
C PHE A 84 4.38 -8.15 0.69
N VAL A 85 3.63 -8.08 -0.40
CA VAL A 85 2.44 -8.91 -0.62
C VAL A 85 2.80 -10.40 -0.52
N TYR A 86 3.91 -10.77 -1.15
CA TYR A 86 4.39 -12.15 -1.12
C TYR A 86 4.75 -12.59 0.31
N GLU A 87 5.46 -11.74 1.06
CA GLU A 87 5.85 -12.07 2.44
C GLU A 87 4.66 -12.21 3.36
N LEU A 88 3.63 -11.37 3.20
CA LEU A 88 2.40 -11.49 3.98
C LEU A 88 1.51 -12.64 3.51
N ASN A 89 1.89 -13.30 2.43
CA ASN A 89 1.14 -14.43 1.85
C ASN A 89 -0.32 -14.07 1.56
N LEU A 90 -0.53 -12.90 0.95
CA LEU A 90 -1.87 -12.46 0.59
C LEU A 90 -2.31 -13.20 -0.67
N GLN A 91 -3.29 -14.10 -0.52
CA GLN A 91 -3.79 -14.92 -1.63
C GLN A 91 -4.90 -14.24 -2.41
N SER A 92 -5.76 -13.51 -1.72
CA SER A 92 -6.83 -12.74 -2.31
C SER A 92 -6.98 -11.47 -1.47
N PHE A 93 -6.88 -10.31 -2.10
CA PHE A 93 -6.97 -9.07 -1.36
C PHE A 93 -7.50 -7.92 -2.22
N ILE A 94 -7.96 -6.88 -1.55
CA ILE A 94 -8.46 -5.65 -2.15
C ILE A 94 -7.36 -4.61 -2.02
N ILE A 95 -7.16 -3.80 -3.06
CA ILE A 95 -6.30 -2.62 -3.00
C ILE A 95 -7.20 -1.39 -2.96
N PHE A 96 -7.01 -0.54 -1.94
CA PHE A 96 -7.59 0.79 -1.89
C PHE A 96 -6.46 1.79 -2.06
N ALA A 97 -6.50 2.58 -3.14
CA ALA A 97 -5.43 3.51 -3.48
C ALA A 97 -5.99 4.92 -3.67
N HIS A 98 -5.31 5.90 -3.08
CA HIS A 98 -5.76 7.30 -3.07
C HIS A 98 -4.76 8.18 -3.80
N SER A 99 -5.27 9.09 -4.67
CA SER A 99 -4.50 10.13 -5.33
C SER A 99 -3.28 9.56 -6.06
N LEU A 100 -2.05 9.98 -5.71
CA LEU A 100 -0.81 9.50 -6.33
C LEU A 100 -0.49 8.04 -5.96
N GLY A 101 -1.15 7.48 -4.95
CA GLY A 101 -1.11 6.05 -4.70
C GLY A 101 -1.84 5.23 -5.77
N GLY A 102 -2.73 5.88 -6.55
CA GLY A 102 -3.50 5.21 -7.59
C GLY A 102 -2.65 4.52 -8.64
N PRO A 103 -1.69 5.21 -9.29
CA PRO A 103 -0.79 4.54 -10.25
C PRO A 103 -0.02 3.37 -9.65
N ILE A 104 0.42 3.50 -8.40
CA ILE A 104 1.09 2.41 -7.68
C ILE A 104 0.13 1.23 -7.51
N GLY A 105 -1.10 1.50 -7.06
CA GLY A 105 -2.12 0.46 -6.88
C GLY A 105 -2.47 -0.25 -8.17
N ILE A 106 -2.60 0.50 -9.27
CA ILE A 106 -2.90 -0.07 -10.59
C ILE A 106 -1.77 -1.01 -11.04
N GLU A 107 -0.53 -0.57 -10.96
CA GLU A 107 0.62 -1.38 -11.39
C GLU A 107 0.82 -2.59 -10.48
N LEU A 108 0.59 -2.44 -9.18
CA LEU A 108 0.64 -3.56 -8.25
C LEU A 108 -0.45 -4.59 -8.57
N ALA A 109 -1.67 -4.12 -8.85
CA ALA A 109 -2.79 -4.99 -9.22
C ALA A 109 -2.48 -5.78 -10.49
N LYS A 110 -1.89 -5.12 -11.49
CA LYS A 110 -1.47 -5.80 -12.72
C LYS A 110 -0.45 -6.90 -12.44
N ARG A 111 0.50 -6.63 -11.58
CA ARG A 111 1.57 -7.59 -11.26
C ARG A 111 1.04 -8.77 -10.44
N CYS A 112 0.13 -8.53 -9.51
CA CYS A 112 -0.46 -9.57 -8.67
C CYS A 112 -1.53 -10.39 -9.39
N GLY A 113 -2.15 -9.83 -10.43
CA GLY A 113 -3.14 -10.56 -11.23
C GLY A 113 -4.37 -10.97 -10.42
N ASP A 114 -4.71 -12.25 -10.48
CA ASP A 114 -5.94 -12.79 -9.87
C ASP A 114 -5.94 -12.72 -8.34
N GLN A 115 -4.81 -12.43 -7.71
CA GLN A 115 -4.75 -12.23 -6.26
C GLN A 115 -5.51 -10.97 -5.83
N VAL A 116 -5.61 -9.97 -6.71
CA VAL A 116 -6.34 -8.74 -6.43
C VAL A 116 -7.78 -8.92 -6.86
N THR A 117 -8.68 -9.00 -5.88
CA THR A 117 -10.11 -9.24 -6.14
C THR A 117 -10.86 -7.96 -6.47
N ALA A 118 -10.36 -6.81 -6.03
CA ALA A 118 -10.95 -5.51 -6.35
C ALA A 118 -9.88 -4.42 -6.20
N LEU A 119 -9.97 -3.41 -7.04
CA LEU A 119 -9.13 -2.20 -6.97
C LEU A 119 -10.07 -1.01 -6.82
N VAL A 120 -9.97 -0.32 -5.68
CA VAL A 120 -10.76 0.87 -5.39
C VAL A 120 -9.85 2.08 -5.49
N LEU A 121 -10.19 3.01 -6.37
CA LEU A 121 -9.41 4.23 -6.58
C LEU A 121 -10.20 5.42 -6.06
N SER A 122 -9.54 6.24 -5.22
CA SER A 122 -10.12 7.45 -4.64
C SER A 122 -9.30 8.65 -5.11
N GLU A 123 -9.92 9.53 -5.89
CA GLU A 123 -9.28 10.74 -6.42
C GLU A 123 -7.93 10.45 -7.09
N SER A 124 -7.87 9.33 -7.81
CA SER A 124 -6.62 8.84 -8.39
C SER A 124 -6.21 9.65 -9.61
N ASN A 125 -4.89 9.90 -9.73
CA ASN A 125 -4.30 10.47 -10.94
C ASN A 125 -4.12 9.36 -11.97
N LEU A 126 -4.95 9.36 -12.99
CA LEU A 126 -4.88 8.37 -14.08
C LEU A 126 -4.19 8.94 -15.32
N ASP A 127 -4.00 10.25 -15.39
CA ASP A 127 -3.32 10.91 -16.50
C ASP A 127 -1.81 10.88 -16.27
N PRO A 128 -1.04 10.23 -17.18
CA PRO A 128 0.41 10.15 -17.03
C PRO A 128 1.10 11.51 -16.92
N SER A 129 0.53 12.56 -17.50
CA SER A 129 1.11 13.90 -17.44
C SER A 129 0.98 14.55 -16.05
N SER A 130 0.17 13.97 -15.17
CA SER A 130 -0.05 14.47 -13.82
C SER A 130 0.94 13.89 -12.79
N VAL A 131 1.80 12.99 -13.23
CA VAL A 131 2.69 12.24 -12.34
C VAL A 131 4.11 12.75 -12.43
#